data_b7611a21bc7ff3a345e4907682b1ff7c
#
_entry.id   b7611a21bc7ff3a345e4907682b1ff7c
#
_cell.length_a   1.000
_cell.length_b   1.000
_cell.length_c   1.000
_cell.angle_alpha   90.00
_cell.angle_beta   90.00
_cell.angle_gamma   90.00
#
_symmetry.space_group_name_H-M   'P 1'
#
loop_
_entity.id
_entity.type
_entity.pdbx_description
1 polymer ?
#
loop_
_entity_poly.entity_id
_entity_poly.type
_entity_poly.pdbx_seq_one_letter_code
_entity_poly.pdbx_strand_id
1 'polypeptide(L)'
;MSRRLLVFVLAPAGLLLALAATSAAASGALLVNESPSLPEGLYRRVERAAPRLGDVVALEPPAEARAYLAGLGMPRTVKLLKRVAATEGQRVCAARRAVHVRGGTLAARVTDRRGAALPRWTGCRALHRNEIFVVGDTADSFDSRYFGPVRHAAVTGVYREVLTW
;
A
#
# COMPACT_ATOMS: atom_id res chain seq x y z
N MET A 1 29.76 10.63 -36.82
CA MET A 1 28.61 11.38 -36.25
C MET A 1 29.17 12.52 -35.41
N SER A 2 28.93 13.78 -35.74
CA SER A 2 29.57 14.91 -35.07
C SER A 2 29.00 15.06 -33.63
N ARG A 3 29.88 15.41 -32.69
CA ARG A 3 29.54 15.63 -31.24
C ARG A 3 28.36 16.60 -31.06
N ARG A 4 28.17 17.52 -31.99
CA ARG A 4 27.04 18.48 -32.01
C ARG A 4 25.70 17.81 -32.33
N LEU A 5 25.68 16.83 -33.25
CA LEU A 5 24.47 16.08 -33.61
C LEU A 5 23.97 15.22 -32.43
N LEU A 6 24.89 14.64 -31.66
CA LEU A 6 24.56 13.88 -30.46
C LEU A 6 23.86 14.75 -29.39
N VAL A 7 24.35 15.97 -29.18
CA VAL A 7 23.74 16.90 -28.18
C VAL A 7 22.34 17.34 -28.61
N PHE A 8 22.15 17.63 -29.92
CA PHE A 8 20.83 18.07 -30.42
C PHE A 8 19.77 16.96 -30.43
N VAL A 9 20.15 15.68 -30.42
CA VAL A 9 19.20 14.55 -30.39
C VAL A 9 18.98 14.05 -28.96
N LEU A 10 20.03 13.96 -28.15
CA LEU A 10 19.94 13.39 -26.81
C LEU A 10 19.32 14.36 -25.79
N ALA A 11 19.57 15.66 -25.93
CA ALA A 11 19.00 16.65 -25.00
C ALA A 11 17.45 16.74 -25.07
N PRO A 12 16.82 16.86 -26.25
CA PRO A 12 15.36 16.87 -26.34
C PRO A 12 14.74 15.51 -25.96
N ALA A 13 15.40 14.39 -26.28
CA ALA A 13 14.95 13.06 -25.87
C ALA A 13 14.95 12.89 -24.34
N GLY A 14 15.98 13.37 -23.66
CA GLY A 14 16.06 13.37 -22.20
C GLY A 14 14.99 14.26 -21.55
N LEU A 15 14.74 15.44 -22.13
CA LEU A 15 13.68 16.35 -21.64
C LEU A 15 12.28 15.76 -21.82
N LEU A 16 12.01 15.13 -22.96
CA LEU A 16 10.73 14.44 -23.20
C LEU A 16 10.52 13.26 -22.24
N LEU A 17 11.56 12.51 -21.97
CA LEU A 17 11.50 11.40 -21.00
C LEU A 17 11.24 11.90 -19.58
N ALA A 18 11.88 12.99 -19.18
CA ALA A 18 11.66 13.64 -17.88
C ALA A 18 10.24 14.20 -17.74
N LEU A 19 9.72 14.85 -18.77
CA LEU A 19 8.35 15.35 -18.81
C LEU A 19 7.32 14.21 -18.78
N ALA A 20 7.55 13.12 -19.48
CA ALA A 20 6.70 11.94 -19.45
C ALA A 20 6.72 11.25 -18.05
N ALA A 21 7.88 11.16 -17.41
CA ALA A 21 8.01 10.60 -16.06
C ALA A 21 7.28 11.47 -15.01
N THR A 22 7.41 12.80 -15.09
CA THR A 22 6.70 13.72 -14.17
C THR A 22 5.19 13.68 -14.36
N SER A 23 4.70 13.61 -15.60
CA SER A 23 3.27 13.49 -15.88
C SER A 23 2.70 12.16 -15.41
N ALA A 24 3.41 11.04 -15.57
CA ALA A 24 3.02 9.73 -15.08
C ALA A 24 2.96 9.67 -13.55
N ALA A 25 3.91 10.28 -12.85
CA ALA A 25 3.90 10.41 -11.40
C ALA A 25 2.75 11.30 -10.92
N ALA A 26 2.49 12.45 -11.59
CA ALA A 26 1.39 13.36 -11.28
C ALA A 26 0.02 12.71 -11.48
N SER A 27 -0.13 11.82 -12.45
CA SER A 27 -1.36 11.06 -12.69
C SER A 27 -1.57 9.88 -11.73
N GLY A 28 -0.61 9.59 -10.86
CA GLY A 28 -0.61 8.41 -10.00
C GLY A 28 -0.43 7.09 -10.78
N ALA A 29 0.06 7.16 -12.02
CA ALA A 29 0.35 5.99 -12.85
C ALA A 29 1.58 5.22 -12.33
N LEU A 30 2.50 5.93 -11.70
CA LEU A 30 3.70 5.37 -11.05
C LEU A 30 3.72 5.77 -9.58
N LEU A 31 4.21 4.89 -8.74
CA LEU A 31 4.39 5.09 -7.31
C LEU A 31 5.73 4.49 -6.90
N VAL A 32 6.53 5.26 -6.15
CA VAL A 32 7.74 4.75 -5.50
C VAL A 32 7.38 4.34 -4.08
N ASN A 33 7.68 3.12 -3.71
CA ASN A 33 7.56 2.63 -2.35
C ASN A 33 8.92 2.68 -1.66
N GLU A 34 9.02 3.51 -0.62
CA GLU A 34 10.20 3.63 0.25
C GLU A 34 9.98 2.98 1.62
N SER A 35 8.82 2.33 1.80
CA SER A 35 8.43 1.71 3.05
C SER A 35 8.72 0.21 3.04
N PRO A 36 9.40 -0.35 4.06
CA PRO A 36 9.71 -1.77 4.13
C PRO A 36 8.48 -2.66 4.36
N SER A 37 7.29 -2.10 4.36
CA SER A 37 6.05 -2.87 4.50
C SER A 37 5.72 -3.74 3.29
N LEU A 38 6.22 -3.38 2.12
CA LEU A 38 6.27 -4.16 0.88
C LEU A 38 7.66 -3.96 0.28
N PRO A 39 8.08 -4.74 -0.73
CA PRO A 39 9.35 -4.52 -1.42
C PRO A 39 9.52 -3.06 -1.81
N GLU A 40 10.64 -2.46 -1.47
CA GLU A 40 10.96 -1.10 -1.89
C GLU A 40 11.19 -1.08 -3.40
N GLY A 41 10.67 -0.06 -4.08
CA GLY A 41 10.76 -0.05 -5.53
C GLY A 41 9.71 0.78 -6.24
N LEU A 42 9.66 0.58 -7.54
CA LEU A 42 8.75 1.24 -8.47
C LEU A 42 7.53 0.35 -8.74
N TYR A 43 6.36 0.93 -8.57
CA TYR A 43 5.06 0.31 -8.78
C TYR A 43 4.30 1.04 -9.87
N ARG A 44 3.68 0.31 -10.78
CA ARG A 44 2.83 0.85 -11.84
C ARG A 44 1.37 0.55 -11.56
N ARG A 45 0.53 1.55 -11.70
CA ARG A 45 -0.91 1.41 -11.61
C ARG A 45 -1.42 0.47 -12.71
N VAL A 46 -2.35 -0.40 -12.34
CA VAL A 46 -3.09 -1.25 -13.28
C VAL A 46 -4.57 -0.90 -13.22
N GLU A 47 -5.22 -0.89 -14.38
CA GLU A 47 -6.66 -0.68 -14.43
C GLU A 47 -7.35 -1.95 -13.95
N ARG A 48 -8.14 -1.79 -12.89
CA ARG A 48 -8.91 -2.87 -12.29
C ARG A 48 -10.13 -2.30 -11.58
N ALA A 49 -11.30 -2.86 -11.87
CA ALA A 49 -12.57 -2.39 -11.30
C ALA A 49 -12.68 -2.64 -9.79
N ALA A 50 -12.10 -3.74 -9.28
CA ALA A 50 -12.10 -4.07 -7.85
C ALA A 50 -10.81 -4.80 -7.47
N PRO A 51 -10.26 -4.55 -6.27
CA PRO A 51 -9.11 -5.27 -5.74
C PRO A 51 -9.39 -6.77 -5.60
N ARG A 52 -8.39 -7.61 -5.86
CA ARG A 52 -8.45 -9.06 -5.72
C ARG A 52 -7.41 -9.52 -4.69
N LEU A 53 -7.57 -10.73 -4.20
CA LEU A 53 -6.60 -11.36 -3.33
C LEU A 53 -5.20 -11.34 -3.95
N GLY A 54 -4.20 -10.88 -3.17
CA GLY A 54 -2.82 -10.75 -3.60
C GLY A 54 -2.48 -9.43 -4.32
N ASP A 55 -3.46 -8.65 -4.76
CA ASP A 55 -3.18 -7.34 -5.37
C ASP A 55 -2.49 -6.40 -4.38
N VAL A 56 -1.59 -5.57 -4.89
CA VAL A 56 -1.06 -4.42 -4.15
C VAL A 56 -1.99 -3.23 -4.37
N VAL A 57 -2.42 -2.60 -3.28
CA VAL A 57 -3.32 -1.45 -3.33
C VAL A 57 -2.72 -0.26 -2.60
N ALA A 58 -2.89 0.93 -3.17
CA ALA A 58 -2.71 2.18 -2.45
C ALA A 58 -4.06 2.61 -1.90
N LEU A 59 -4.10 2.98 -0.63
CA LEU A 59 -5.34 3.36 0.05
C LEU A 59 -5.15 4.57 0.96
N GLU A 60 -6.23 5.30 1.17
CA GLU A 60 -6.30 6.31 2.21
C GLU A 60 -6.44 5.63 3.58
N PRO A 61 -5.66 6.07 4.58
CA PRO A 61 -5.78 5.54 5.93
C PRO A 61 -7.22 5.72 6.46
N PRO A 62 -7.84 4.67 7.02
CA PRO A 62 -9.14 4.81 7.67
C PRO A 62 -9.04 5.68 8.93
N ALA A 63 -10.16 6.14 9.45
CA ALA A 63 -10.22 7.07 10.58
C ALA A 63 -9.44 6.54 11.81
N GLU A 64 -9.58 5.26 12.08
CA GLU A 64 -8.93 4.54 13.18
C GLU A 64 -7.39 4.54 13.10
N ALA A 65 -6.86 4.63 11.87
CA ALA A 65 -5.42 4.67 11.62
C ALA A 65 -4.83 6.08 11.73
N ARG A 66 -5.65 7.12 11.49
CA ARG A 66 -5.17 8.51 11.30
C ARG A 66 -4.49 9.07 12.55
N ALA A 67 -5.02 8.83 13.73
CA ALA A 67 -4.45 9.33 14.98
C ALA A 67 -3.05 8.76 15.22
N TYR A 68 -2.88 7.46 15.00
CA TYR A 68 -1.57 6.80 15.14
C TYR A 68 -0.56 7.31 14.10
N LEU A 69 -0.95 7.41 12.83
CA LEU A 69 -0.08 7.92 11.76
C LEU A 69 0.32 9.38 11.99
N ALA A 70 -0.59 10.22 12.48
CA ALA A 70 -0.28 11.60 12.86
C ALA A 70 0.74 11.66 14.00
N GLY A 71 0.64 10.77 15.00
CA GLY A 71 1.62 10.62 16.08
C GLY A 71 3.01 10.18 15.58
N LEU A 72 3.10 9.55 14.41
CA LEU A 72 4.36 9.24 13.73
C LEU A 72 4.89 10.40 12.87
N GLY A 73 4.20 11.54 12.82
CA GLY A 73 4.56 12.68 11.97
C GLY A 73 4.17 12.51 10.50
N MET A 74 3.33 11.53 10.16
CA MET A 74 2.91 11.31 8.78
C MET A 74 1.95 12.42 8.32
N PRO A 75 2.10 12.91 7.07
CA PRO A 75 1.20 13.93 6.52
C PRO A 75 -0.22 13.38 6.38
N ARG A 76 -1.22 14.27 6.42
CA ARG A 76 -2.64 13.87 6.25
C ARG A 76 -2.93 13.24 4.88
N THR A 77 -2.10 13.53 3.89
CA THR A 77 -2.18 13.03 2.52
C THR A 77 -1.49 11.69 2.31
N VAL A 78 -0.90 11.11 3.38
CA VAL A 78 -0.20 9.82 3.27
C VAL A 78 -1.13 8.74 2.72
N LYS A 79 -0.62 7.96 1.80
CA LYS A 79 -1.28 6.75 1.31
C LYS A 79 -0.53 5.52 1.83
N LEU A 80 -1.26 4.51 2.19
CA LEU A 80 -0.69 3.23 2.58
C LEU A 80 -0.64 2.31 1.36
N LEU A 81 0.52 1.73 1.09
CA LEU A 81 0.67 0.68 0.08
C LEU A 81 0.66 -0.67 0.78
N LYS A 82 -0.29 -1.55 0.44
CA LYS A 82 -0.51 -2.83 1.12
C LYS A 82 -0.96 -3.91 0.15
N ARG A 83 -0.81 -5.17 0.56
CA ARG A 83 -1.28 -6.34 -0.18
C ARG A 83 -2.64 -6.79 0.34
N VAL A 84 -3.55 -7.17 -0.55
CA VAL A 84 -4.87 -7.71 -0.18
C VAL A 84 -4.70 -9.13 0.33
N ALA A 85 -4.99 -9.36 1.60
CA ALA A 85 -4.89 -10.66 2.27
C ALA A 85 -6.23 -11.39 2.40
N ALA A 86 -7.36 -10.65 2.32
CA ALA A 86 -8.68 -11.23 2.25
C ALA A 86 -9.66 -10.29 1.55
N THR A 87 -10.69 -10.86 0.93
CA THR A 87 -11.75 -10.17 0.21
C THR A 87 -13.13 -10.58 0.73
N GLU A 88 -14.20 -9.98 0.17
CA GLU A 88 -15.60 -10.27 0.48
C GLU A 88 -15.87 -11.76 0.73
N GLY A 89 -16.67 -12.08 1.75
CA GLY A 89 -17.07 -13.42 2.14
C GLY A 89 -16.00 -14.24 2.86
N GLN A 90 -14.72 -13.83 2.79
CA GLN A 90 -13.66 -14.54 3.50
C GLN A 90 -13.67 -14.16 4.99
N ARG A 91 -13.51 -15.16 5.86
CA ARG A 91 -13.48 -14.97 7.31
C ARG A 91 -12.10 -14.48 7.74
N VAL A 92 -12.11 -13.45 8.57
CA VAL A 92 -10.94 -12.89 9.24
C VAL A 92 -11.21 -12.84 10.73
N CYS A 93 -10.29 -13.37 11.53
CA CYS A 93 -10.43 -13.45 12.99
C CYS A 93 -9.21 -12.89 13.69
N ALA A 94 -9.38 -11.85 14.50
CA ALA A 94 -8.34 -11.34 15.38
C ALA A 94 -8.19 -12.21 16.60
N ALA A 95 -6.96 -12.56 16.94
CA ALA A 95 -6.53 -13.15 18.19
C ALA A 95 -5.63 -12.17 18.94
N ARG A 96 -5.17 -12.53 20.15
CA ARG A 96 -4.41 -11.58 20.99
C ARG A 96 -3.16 -11.02 20.32
N ARG A 97 -2.42 -11.83 19.57
CA ARG A 97 -1.17 -11.45 18.88
C ARG A 97 -1.11 -11.95 17.44
N ALA A 98 -2.26 -12.21 16.86
CA ALA A 98 -2.36 -12.73 15.52
C ALA A 98 -3.69 -12.35 14.88
N VAL A 99 -3.73 -12.41 13.56
CA VAL A 99 -4.96 -12.38 12.77
C VAL A 99 -4.95 -13.60 11.85
N HIS A 100 -6.01 -14.36 11.92
CA HIS A 100 -6.22 -15.53 11.07
C HIS A 100 -6.99 -15.11 9.82
N VAL A 101 -6.42 -15.43 8.66
CA VAL A 101 -7.03 -15.26 7.34
C VAL A 101 -7.03 -16.60 6.61
N ARG A 102 -7.83 -16.70 5.53
CA ARG A 102 -7.74 -17.87 4.67
C ARG A 102 -6.34 -17.97 4.05
N GLY A 103 -5.55 -18.89 4.46
CA GLY A 103 -4.17 -19.10 3.97
C GLY A 103 -3.11 -18.90 5.02
N GLY A 104 -3.48 -18.51 6.24
CA GLY A 104 -2.49 -18.48 7.31
C GLY A 104 -2.82 -17.60 8.50
N THR A 105 -1.80 -17.45 9.32
CA THR A 105 -1.83 -16.64 10.53
C THR A 105 -0.81 -15.53 10.40
N LEU A 106 -1.26 -14.29 10.58
CA LEU A 106 -0.47 -13.06 10.51
C LEU A 106 -0.15 -12.61 11.94
N ALA A 107 1.11 -12.54 12.31
CA ALA A 107 1.51 -12.02 13.61
C ALA A 107 1.13 -10.54 13.74
N ALA A 108 0.59 -10.16 14.91
CA ALA A 108 0.27 -8.78 15.26
C ALA A 108 1.03 -8.38 16.53
N ARG A 109 1.62 -7.18 16.51
CA ARG A 109 2.32 -6.63 17.67
C ARG A 109 1.35 -5.87 18.58
N VAL A 110 1.69 -5.73 19.84
CA VAL A 110 0.92 -4.91 20.81
C VAL A 110 1.48 -3.51 20.97
N THR A 111 2.78 -3.35 20.66
CA THR A 111 3.50 -2.08 20.69
C THR A 111 4.30 -1.90 19.41
N ASP A 112 4.55 -0.67 19.01
CA ASP A 112 5.48 -0.32 17.95
C ASP A 112 6.95 -0.40 18.42
N ARG A 113 7.89 -0.04 17.54
CA ARG A 113 9.33 -0.03 17.86
C ARG A 113 9.73 1.04 18.90
N ARG A 114 8.87 2.03 19.17
CA ARG A 114 9.07 3.07 20.17
C ARG A 114 8.45 2.69 21.52
N GLY A 115 7.81 1.52 21.61
CA GLY A 115 7.08 1.07 22.79
C GLY A 115 5.67 1.64 22.92
N ALA A 116 5.20 2.45 21.98
CA ALA A 116 3.84 2.98 21.99
C ALA A 116 2.84 1.89 21.65
N ALA A 117 1.71 1.89 22.34
CA ALA A 117 0.62 0.92 22.12
C ALA A 117 0.06 1.09 20.68
N LEU A 118 -0.04 -0.01 19.97
CA LEU A 118 -0.69 -0.06 18.67
C LEU A 118 -2.21 -0.15 18.85
N PRO A 119 -3.01 0.57 18.03
CA PRO A 119 -4.44 0.33 17.96
C PRO A 119 -4.68 -1.14 17.62
N ARG A 120 -5.85 -1.63 17.96
CA ARG A 120 -6.14 -3.05 17.81
C ARG A 120 -7.52 -3.29 17.24
N TRP A 121 -7.57 -3.98 16.14
CA TRP A 121 -8.81 -4.55 15.65
C TRP A 121 -9.15 -5.83 16.43
N THR A 122 -10.40 -5.99 16.85
CA THR A 122 -10.89 -7.13 17.65
C THR A 122 -12.16 -7.69 17.00
N GLY A 123 -12.02 -8.30 15.85
CA GLY A 123 -13.17 -8.86 15.13
C GLY A 123 -12.95 -10.32 14.76
N CYS A 124 -14.05 -11.06 14.57
CA CYS A 124 -14.03 -12.39 13.94
C CYS A 124 -15.29 -12.53 13.10
N ARG A 125 -15.19 -12.27 11.79
CA ARG A 125 -16.34 -12.31 10.90
C ARG A 125 -15.92 -12.52 9.44
N ALA A 126 -16.88 -12.85 8.60
CA ALA A 126 -16.71 -12.72 7.17
C ALA A 126 -16.65 -11.23 6.78
N LEU A 127 -15.82 -10.90 5.79
CA LEU A 127 -15.79 -9.55 5.24
C LEU A 127 -17.10 -9.26 4.50
N HIS A 128 -17.60 -8.05 4.72
CA HIS A 128 -18.81 -7.59 4.02
C HIS A 128 -18.52 -7.28 2.55
N ARG A 129 -19.58 -7.05 1.80
CA ARG A 129 -19.48 -6.59 0.42
C ARG A 129 -18.65 -5.30 0.34
N ASN A 130 -17.76 -5.25 -0.64
CA ASN A 130 -16.83 -4.13 -0.87
C ASN A 130 -15.85 -3.89 0.30
N GLU A 131 -15.57 -4.89 1.13
CA GLU A 131 -14.50 -4.86 2.11
C GLU A 131 -13.32 -5.73 1.69
N ILE A 132 -12.12 -5.27 2.04
CA ILE A 132 -10.88 -6.01 1.92
C ILE A 132 -10.11 -5.93 3.23
N PHE A 133 -9.28 -6.93 3.49
CA PHE A 133 -8.30 -6.93 4.57
C PHE A 133 -6.92 -6.83 3.95
N VAL A 134 -6.16 -5.80 4.31
CA VAL A 134 -4.90 -5.48 3.67
C VAL A 134 -3.75 -5.58 4.67
N VAL A 135 -2.60 -6.11 4.22
CA VAL A 135 -1.42 -6.32 5.07
C VAL A 135 -0.16 -5.92 4.33
N GLY A 136 0.87 -5.58 5.08
CA GLY A 136 2.22 -5.55 4.55
C GLY A 136 2.90 -6.90 4.69
N ASP A 137 3.93 -7.12 3.90
CA ASP A 137 4.69 -8.37 3.86
C ASP A 137 5.58 -8.55 5.11
N THR A 138 5.78 -7.49 5.89
CA THR A 138 6.59 -7.51 7.12
C THR A 138 5.75 -7.48 8.39
N ALA A 139 6.30 -8.03 9.46
CA ALA A 139 5.64 -8.05 10.77
C ALA A 139 5.48 -6.65 11.40
N ASP A 140 6.30 -5.70 10.98
CA ASP A 140 6.30 -4.32 11.49
C ASP A 140 5.36 -3.39 10.70
N SER A 141 4.70 -3.90 9.67
CA SER A 141 3.76 -3.11 8.89
C SER A 141 2.55 -2.72 9.71
N PHE A 142 2.20 -1.43 9.67
CA PHE A 142 0.94 -0.93 10.21
C PHE A 142 -0.16 -1.05 9.14
N ASP A 143 -1.14 -1.92 9.38
CA ASP A 143 -2.12 -2.36 8.40
C ASP A 143 -3.41 -2.87 9.07
N SER A 144 -4.25 -3.60 8.32
CA SER A 144 -5.54 -4.09 8.80
C SER A 144 -5.47 -4.96 10.06
N ARG A 145 -4.31 -5.48 10.43
CA ARG A 145 -4.12 -6.13 11.74
C ARG A 145 -4.46 -5.20 12.92
N TYR A 146 -4.35 -3.88 12.68
CA TYR A 146 -4.49 -2.83 13.68
C TYR A 146 -5.76 -2.00 13.50
N PHE A 147 -6.12 -1.65 12.27
CA PHE A 147 -7.28 -0.80 11.99
C PHE A 147 -8.48 -1.56 11.40
N GLY A 148 -8.35 -2.87 11.16
CA GLY A 148 -9.43 -3.69 10.63
C GLY A 148 -9.61 -3.62 9.11
N PRO A 149 -10.69 -4.21 8.61
CA PRO A 149 -11.03 -4.19 7.18
C PRO A 149 -11.27 -2.77 6.67
N VAL A 150 -10.95 -2.54 5.41
CA VAL A 150 -11.18 -1.27 4.71
C VAL A 150 -12.15 -1.46 3.55
N ARG A 151 -12.90 -0.41 3.22
CA ARG A 151 -13.80 -0.42 2.08
C ARG A 151 -13.05 -0.18 0.77
N HIS A 152 -13.54 -0.74 -0.33
CA HIS A 152 -13.01 -0.46 -1.68
C HIS A 152 -12.94 1.03 -2.00
N ALA A 153 -13.88 1.83 -1.48
CA ALA A 153 -13.89 3.29 -1.67
C ALA A 153 -12.65 4.00 -1.11
N ALA A 154 -11.93 3.40 -0.16
CA ALA A 154 -10.68 3.94 0.36
C ALA A 154 -9.48 3.61 -0.57
N VAL A 155 -9.64 2.69 -1.51
CA VAL A 155 -8.57 2.29 -2.44
C VAL A 155 -8.45 3.34 -3.55
N THR A 156 -7.30 3.97 -3.64
CA THR A 156 -7.00 4.99 -4.66
C THR A 156 -6.41 4.40 -5.94
N GLY A 157 -5.95 3.16 -5.90
CA GLY A 157 -5.45 2.43 -7.08
C GLY A 157 -4.96 1.03 -6.74
N VAL A 158 -4.91 0.19 -7.76
CA VAL A 158 -4.28 -1.14 -7.74
C VAL A 158 -2.96 -1.02 -8.49
N TYR A 159 -1.91 -1.65 -7.97
CA TYR A 159 -0.55 -1.51 -8.48
C TYR A 159 0.11 -2.87 -8.69
N ARG A 160 1.14 -2.88 -9.52
CA ARG A 160 2.04 -4.01 -9.75
C ARG A 160 3.47 -3.55 -9.60
N GLU A 161 4.29 -4.37 -8.98
CA GLU A 161 5.73 -4.21 -8.92
C GLU A 161 6.31 -4.18 -10.35
N VAL A 162 7.22 -3.23 -10.62
CA VAL A 162 7.95 -3.08 -11.88
C VAL A 162 9.43 -3.32 -11.66
N LEU A 163 9.98 -2.70 -10.62
CA LEU A 163 11.39 -2.80 -10.22
C LEU A 163 11.46 -2.71 -8.71
N THR A 164 12.14 -3.65 -8.08
CA THR A 164 12.40 -3.65 -6.62
C THR A 164 13.90 -3.67 -6.37
N TRP A 165 14.35 -3.07 -5.27
CA TRP A 165 15.75 -2.99 -4.85
C TRP A 165 15.92 -3.33 -3.36
#